data_7ff464cd943856d354059857f843f0cc
#
_entry.id   7ff464cd943856d354059857f843f0cc
#
_cell.length_a   1.000
_cell.length_b   1.000
_cell.length_c   1.000
_cell.angle_alpha   90.00
_cell.angle_beta   90.00
_cell.angle_gamma   90.00
#
_symmetry.space_group_name_H-M   'P 1'
#
loop_
_entity.id
_entity.type
_entity.pdbx_description
1 polymer ?
#
loop_
_entity_poly.entity_id
_entity_poly.type
_entity_poly.pdbx_seq_one_letter_code
_entity_poly.pdbx_strand_id
1 'polypeptide(L)'
;MKSKEQRGNFEYQADGMSNCLLGSVTLETATADPPGYVFEARGIAKKFDDGQVQALRGINFCVVEGEFLAVTGQSGCGKTTLLQMLGALDRPTKGTLLYRGDSIPDMQDPSSYRAQEIGFIFQAFHLLPTFTALENVQIPMFESHLPRSKRKDRAVSLLRSVGLGHRLNHFPSKLSGGERQRVAIARSLANDPSVLLADEPTGNLDSENARLILDLIIRLHREQNMTLVLVTHDMSIAQRAPRTIQMKDGRIVSDRESTLLEA
;
A
#
# COMPACT_ATOMS: atom_id res chain seq x y z
N MET A 1 17.18 -36.84 -35.85
CA MET A 1 18.44 -36.07 -35.81
C MET A 1 18.21 -34.88 -34.90
N LYS A 2 19.08 -34.75 -33.92
CA LYS A 2 19.02 -33.90 -32.72
C LYS A 2 19.11 -32.41 -33.06
N SER A 3 18.22 -31.57 -32.47
CA SER A 3 18.47 -30.14 -32.34
C SER A 3 18.56 -29.80 -30.84
N LYS A 4 19.69 -29.20 -30.49
CA LYS A 4 20.15 -28.84 -29.16
C LYS A 4 19.38 -27.62 -28.62
N GLU A 5 18.86 -27.77 -27.40
CA GLU A 5 18.53 -26.66 -26.51
C GLU A 5 19.80 -25.89 -26.14
N GLN A 6 19.79 -24.58 -26.42
CA GLN A 6 20.74 -23.64 -25.81
C GLN A 6 20.07 -23.00 -24.63
N ARG A 7 20.39 -23.47 -23.42
CA ARG A 7 20.14 -22.75 -22.17
C ARG A 7 21.25 -21.69 -22.06
N GLY A 8 20.85 -20.42 -22.17
CA GLY A 8 21.74 -19.30 -21.83
C GLY A 8 21.90 -19.22 -20.34
N ASN A 9 23.10 -19.49 -19.85
CA ASN A 9 23.51 -19.14 -18.48
C ASN A 9 23.62 -17.61 -18.40
N PHE A 10 22.72 -16.97 -17.66
CA PHE A 10 22.95 -15.63 -17.15
C PHE A 10 23.75 -15.76 -15.86
N GLU A 11 25.05 -15.49 -15.93
CA GLU A 11 25.86 -15.24 -14.75
C GLU A 11 25.40 -13.92 -14.12
N TYR A 12 24.85 -14.04 -12.91
CA TYR A 12 24.54 -12.92 -12.04
C TYR A 12 25.87 -12.36 -11.51
N GLN A 13 26.36 -11.26 -12.08
CA GLN A 13 27.43 -10.48 -11.45
C GLN A 13 26.86 -9.77 -10.23
N ALA A 14 27.31 -10.20 -9.06
CA ALA A 14 27.00 -9.63 -7.74
C ALA A 14 27.80 -8.36 -7.47
N ASP A 15 27.58 -7.29 -8.29
CA ASP A 15 28.14 -5.98 -8.05
C ASP A 15 27.00 -4.94 -7.95
N GLY A 16 26.59 -4.64 -6.73
CA GLY A 16 25.58 -3.60 -6.47
C GLY A 16 24.78 -3.77 -5.18
N MET A 17 25.10 -4.72 -4.31
CA MET A 17 24.52 -4.81 -2.97
C MET A 17 25.24 -3.84 -2.02
N SER A 18 24.86 -2.55 -2.05
CA SER A 18 25.19 -1.64 -0.95
C SER A 18 24.28 -0.43 -0.98
N ASN A 19 23.56 -0.26 0.11
CA ASN A 19 22.78 0.89 0.57
C ASN A 19 21.26 0.84 0.44
N CYS A 20 20.61 -0.23 0.90
CA CYS A 20 19.43 -0.06 1.73
C CYS A 20 19.96 0.18 3.15
N LEU A 21 19.81 1.37 3.70
CA LEU A 21 20.28 1.72 5.05
C LEU A 21 19.43 0.95 6.07
N LEU A 22 19.79 -0.30 6.32
CA LEU A 22 19.52 -0.96 7.59
C LEU A 22 20.44 -0.32 8.61
N GLY A 23 19.89 0.31 9.62
CA GLY A 23 20.64 0.73 10.79
C GLY A 23 21.50 -0.43 11.26
N SER A 24 22.78 -0.16 11.52
CA SER A 24 23.88 -1.05 11.87
C SER A 24 23.44 -2.35 12.59
N VAL A 25 23.13 -3.40 11.85
CA VAL A 25 23.14 -4.77 12.33
C VAL A 25 24.41 -5.40 11.79
N THR A 26 25.35 -5.69 12.69
CA THR A 26 26.54 -6.47 12.45
C THR A 26 26.13 -7.84 11.90
N LEU A 27 26.51 -8.13 10.66
CA LEU A 27 26.39 -9.43 10.01
C LEU A 27 27.32 -10.44 10.70
N GLU A 28 26.81 -11.16 11.69
CA GLU A 28 27.36 -12.45 12.09
C GLU A 28 26.26 -13.51 11.93
N THR A 29 26.52 -14.41 10.98
CA THR A 29 25.90 -15.75 10.80
C THR A 29 24.38 -15.84 10.71
N ALA A 30 23.81 -15.72 9.50
CA ALA A 30 22.55 -16.37 9.18
C ALA A 30 22.53 -16.81 7.71
N THR A 31 22.49 -18.12 7.47
CA THR A 31 22.06 -18.79 6.24
C THR A 31 20.53 -18.73 6.13
N ALA A 32 19.97 -17.53 6.11
CA ALA A 32 18.57 -17.30 5.77
C ALA A 32 18.57 -16.49 4.46
N ASP A 33 17.76 -16.91 3.50
CA ASP A 33 17.49 -16.12 2.30
C ASP A 33 17.17 -14.68 2.73
N PRO A 34 17.65 -13.64 2.00
CA PRO A 34 17.36 -12.26 2.35
C PRO A 34 15.83 -12.08 2.41
N PRO A 35 15.31 -11.34 3.41
CA PRO A 35 13.88 -11.13 3.55
C PRO A 35 13.33 -10.62 2.22
N GLY A 36 12.29 -11.29 1.69
CA GLY A 36 11.69 -10.92 0.42
C GLY A 36 11.13 -9.51 0.51
N TYR A 37 11.69 -8.55 -0.25
CA TYR A 37 11.16 -7.21 -0.34
C TYR A 37 9.89 -7.22 -1.20
N VAL A 38 8.80 -6.66 -0.65
CA VAL A 38 7.58 -6.42 -1.43
C VAL A 38 7.74 -5.17 -2.30
N PHE A 39 8.41 -4.13 -1.79
CA PHE A 39 8.79 -2.96 -2.57
C PHE A 39 10.28 -2.66 -2.44
N GLU A 40 10.88 -2.27 -3.56
CA GLU A 40 12.21 -1.67 -3.60
C GLU A 40 12.17 -0.39 -4.44
N ALA A 41 12.63 0.70 -3.85
CA ALA A 41 12.75 2.00 -4.49
C ALA A 41 14.22 2.43 -4.51
N ARG A 42 14.75 2.70 -5.71
CA ARG A 42 16.14 3.10 -5.92
C ARG A 42 16.20 4.39 -6.72
N GLY A 43 16.54 5.50 -6.06
CA GLY A 43 16.72 6.82 -6.68
C GLY A 43 15.44 7.38 -7.33
N ILE A 44 14.25 7.05 -6.82
CA ILE A 44 12.98 7.49 -7.41
C ILE A 44 12.88 9.00 -7.39
N ALA A 45 12.63 9.59 -8.55
CA ALA A 45 12.31 10.99 -8.71
C ALA A 45 11.01 11.15 -9.49
N LYS A 46 10.22 12.17 -9.13
CA LYS A 46 9.00 12.55 -9.85
C LYS A 46 8.96 14.04 -10.08
N LYS A 47 8.73 14.42 -11.33
CA LYS A 47 8.55 15.81 -11.76
C LYS A 47 7.19 15.93 -12.44
N PHE A 48 6.50 17.03 -12.16
CA PHE A 48 5.28 17.48 -12.81
C PHE A 48 5.52 18.81 -13.54
N ASP A 49 4.57 19.22 -14.37
CA ASP A 49 4.56 20.52 -15.06
C ASP A 49 5.90 20.81 -15.79
N ASP A 50 6.27 19.92 -16.72
CA ASP A 50 7.51 19.99 -17.51
C ASP A 50 8.79 20.19 -16.65
N GLY A 51 8.71 19.73 -15.40
CA GLY A 51 9.84 19.76 -14.46
C GLY A 51 9.86 20.93 -13.48
N GLN A 52 8.84 21.79 -13.49
CA GLN A 52 8.75 22.92 -12.55
C GLN A 52 8.51 22.46 -11.11
N VAL A 53 7.67 21.41 -10.92
CA VAL A 53 7.38 20.83 -9.60
C VAL A 53 8.10 19.51 -9.45
N GLN A 54 9.06 19.41 -8.54
CA GLN A 54 9.77 18.19 -8.20
C GLN A 54 9.20 17.60 -6.90
N ALA A 55 8.22 16.68 -7.06
CA ALA A 55 7.53 16.07 -5.93
C ALA A 55 8.38 15.02 -5.20
N LEU A 56 9.23 14.26 -5.92
CA LEU A 56 10.19 13.32 -5.31
C LEU A 56 11.60 13.55 -5.85
N ARG A 57 12.61 13.41 -4.97
CA ARG A 57 13.98 13.83 -5.23
C ARG A 57 15.00 12.76 -4.85
N GLY A 58 14.94 11.59 -5.51
CA GLY A 58 15.90 10.51 -5.28
C GLY A 58 15.58 9.72 -4.02
N ILE A 59 14.36 9.19 -3.92
CA ILE A 59 13.89 8.37 -2.81
C ILE A 59 14.50 6.96 -2.90
N ASN A 60 15.06 6.49 -1.78
CA ASN A 60 15.55 5.12 -1.63
C ASN A 60 14.92 4.52 -0.37
N PHE A 61 14.25 3.39 -0.49
CA PHE A 61 13.74 2.58 0.62
C PHE A 61 13.32 1.21 0.13
N CYS A 62 13.12 0.29 1.04
CA CYS A 62 12.49 -1.00 0.79
C CYS A 62 11.39 -1.26 1.81
N VAL A 63 10.47 -2.15 1.48
CA VAL A 63 9.40 -2.63 2.37
C VAL A 63 9.41 -4.15 2.34
N VAL A 64 9.40 -4.77 3.52
CA VAL A 64 9.38 -6.23 3.67
C VAL A 64 7.93 -6.73 3.62
N GLU A 65 7.72 -7.97 3.18
CA GLU A 65 6.40 -8.59 3.17
C GLU A 65 5.82 -8.69 4.60
N GLY A 66 4.55 -8.32 4.77
CA GLY A 66 3.89 -8.28 6.07
C GLY A 66 4.29 -7.10 6.96
N GLU A 67 5.10 -6.17 6.49
CA GLU A 67 5.52 -4.99 7.25
C GLU A 67 4.38 -3.97 7.42
N PHE A 68 4.32 -3.31 8.58
CA PHE A 68 3.55 -2.07 8.74
C PHE A 68 4.51 -0.88 8.77
N LEU A 69 4.53 -0.14 7.66
CA LEU A 69 5.31 1.08 7.46
C LEU A 69 4.42 2.32 7.54
N ALA A 70 4.76 3.29 8.38
CA ALA A 70 4.18 4.63 8.34
C ALA A 70 5.09 5.59 7.57
N VAL A 71 4.51 6.38 6.67
CA VAL A 71 5.19 7.47 5.95
C VAL A 71 4.64 8.80 6.43
N THR A 72 5.48 9.62 7.05
CA THR A 72 5.10 10.89 7.68
C THR A 72 5.72 12.08 6.99
N GLY A 73 5.20 13.27 7.25
CA GLY A 73 5.73 14.54 6.75
C GLY A 73 4.66 15.59 6.52
N GLN A 74 5.08 16.82 6.30
CA GLN A 74 4.15 17.94 6.06
C GLN A 74 3.33 17.75 4.78
N SER A 75 2.21 18.46 4.67
CA SER A 75 1.41 18.48 3.44
C SER A 75 2.28 18.94 2.26
N GLY A 76 2.11 18.31 1.10
CA GLY A 76 2.87 18.65 -0.11
C GLY A 76 4.31 18.09 -0.18
N CYS A 77 4.81 17.37 0.83
CA CYS A 77 6.18 16.82 0.80
C CYS A 77 6.38 15.59 -0.09
N GLY A 78 5.33 15.09 -0.80
CA GLY A 78 5.43 14.01 -1.77
C GLY A 78 4.89 12.64 -1.30
N LYS A 79 4.27 12.52 -0.12
CA LYS A 79 3.76 11.24 0.43
C LYS A 79 2.72 10.57 -0.48
N THR A 80 1.67 11.30 -0.85
CA THR A 80 0.62 10.80 -1.77
C THR A 80 1.21 10.41 -3.12
N THR A 81 2.16 11.21 -3.64
CA THR A 81 2.85 10.90 -4.90
C THR A 81 3.64 9.59 -4.79
N LEU A 82 4.33 9.36 -3.66
CA LEU A 82 5.03 8.10 -3.42
C LEU A 82 4.05 6.93 -3.41
N LEU A 83 2.95 7.05 -2.66
CA LEU A 83 1.93 6.01 -2.54
C LEU A 83 1.25 5.70 -3.89
N GLN A 84 0.99 6.71 -4.72
CA GLN A 84 0.46 6.54 -6.07
C GLN A 84 1.40 5.74 -6.98
N MET A 85 2.73 5.91 -6.85
CA MET A 85 3.70 5.12 -7.61
C MET A 85 3.75 3.67 -7.11
N LEU A 86 3.73 3.42 -5.79
CA LEU A 86 3.68 2.07 -5.25
C LEU A 86 2.46 1.30 -5.77
N GLY A 87 1.34 1.99 -5.93
CA GLY A 87 0.11 1.41 -6.48
C GLY A 87 -0.03 1.49 -8.00
N ALA A 88 1.04 1.81 -8.75
CA ALA A 88 1.01 1.94 -10.21
C ALA A 88 -0.10 2.88 -10.75
N LEU A 89 -0.49 3.90 -9.97
CA LEU A 89 -1.39 4.99 -10.42
C LEU A 89 -0.62 6.09 -11.14
N ASP A 90 0.69 6.18 -10.90
CA ASP A 90 1.61 7.10 -11.56
C ASP A 90 2.98 6.42 -11.77
N ARG A 91 3.83 7.01 -12.60
CA ARG A 91 5.16 6.47 -12.92
C ARG A 91 6.26 7.44 -12.46
N PRO A 92 7.39 6.95 -11.95
CA PRO A 92 8.54 7.78 -11.67
C PRO A 92 9.11 8.39 -12.97
N THR A 93 9.64 9.62 -12.88
CA THR A 93 10.36 10.26 -13.99
C THR A 93 11.78 9.69 -14.12
N LYS A 94 12.37 9.23 -12.99
CA LYS A 94 13.70 8.60 -12.92
C LYS A 94 13.73 7.63 -11.75
N GLY A 95 14.72 6.72 -11.80
CA GLY A 95 14.94 5.70 -10.77
C GLY A 95 14.21 4.41 -11.06
N THR A 96 14.38 3.43 -10.17
CA THR A 96 13.80 2.09 -10.28
C THR A 96 12.84 1.85 -9.14
N LEU A 97 11.64 1.34 -9.45
CA LEU A 97 10.64 0.93 -8.48
C LEU A 97 10.19 -0.48 -8.81
N LEU A 98 10.43 -1.40 -7.86
CA LEU A 98 10.13 -2.81 -8.01
C LEU A 98 9.06 -3.26 -7.04
N TYR A 99 8.22 -4.19 -7.47
CA TYR A 99 7.31 -4.98 -6.68
C TYR A 99 7.71 -6.44 -6.79
N ARG A 100 8.14 -7.08 -5.69
CA ARG A 100 8.64 -8.46 -5.65
C ARG A 100 9.68 -8.76 -6.75
N GLY A 101 10.56 -7.78 -7.04
CA GLY A 101 11.60 -7.86 -8.06
C GLY A 101 11.17 -7.41 -9.46
N ASP A 102 9.88 -7.28 -9.75
CA ASP A 102 9.37 -6.84 -11.05
C ASP A 102 9.22 -5.33 -11.13
N SER A 103 9.61 -4.73 -12.25
CA SER A 103 9.53 -3.28 -12.48
C SER A 103 8.08 -2.81 -12.57
N ILE A 104 7.60 -2.00 -11.62
CA ILE A 104 6.26 -1.41 -11.65
C ILE A 104 6.05 -0.53 -12.89
N PRO A 105 6.98 0.39 -13.26
CA PRO A 105 6.81 1.24 -14.45
C PRO A 105 6.70 0.48 -15.76
N ASP A 106 7.29 -0.72 -15.84
CA ASP A 106 7.36 -1.51 -17.07
C ASP A 106 6.29 -2.62 -17.14
N MET A 107 5.41 -2.70 -16.15
CA MET A 107 4.30 -3.66 -16.14
C MET A 107 3.41 -3.50 -17.37
N GLN A 108 3.13 -4.61 -18.06
CA GLN A 108 2.25 -4.63 -19.23
C GLN A 108 0.80 -4.37 -18.85
N ASP A 109 0.36 -4.87 -17.70
CA ASP A 109 -0.98 -4.69 -17.17
C ASP A 109 -0.98 -4.14 -15.72
N PRO A 110 -0.80 -2.82 -15.55
CA PRO A 110 -0.89 -2.20 -14.22
C PRO A 110 -2.29 -2.31 -13.60
N SER A 111 -3.33 -2.57 -14.41
CA SER A 111 -4.69 -2.69 -13.89
C SER A 111 -4.89 -4.01 -13.16
N SER A 112 -4.37 -5.11 -13.72
CA SER A 112 -4.36 -6.42 -13.06
C SER A 112 -3.56 -6.37 -11.75
N TYR A 113 -2.38 -5.73 -11.75
CA TYR A 113 -1.60 -5.51 -10.54
C TYR A 113 -2.41 -4.78 -9.45
N ARG A 114 -3.05 -3.66 -9.78
CA ARG A 114 -3.90 -2.93 -8.84
C ARG A 114 -5.10 -3.74 -8.35
N ALA A 115 -5.70 -4.52 -9.26
CA ALA A 115 -6.88 -5.30 -8.92
C ALA A 115 -6.58 -6.50 -8.02
N GLN A 116 -5.42 -7.13 -8.17
CA GLN A 116 -5.07 -8.38 -7.48
C GLN A 116 -4.18 -8.18 -6.25
N GLU A 117 -3.22 -7.25 -6.34
CA GLU A 117 -2.18 -7.12 -5.32
C GLU A 117 -2.39 -5.93 -4.37
N ILE A 118 -3.13 -4.89 -4.81
CA ILE A 118 -3.19 -3.62 -4.09
C ILE A 118 -4.61 -3.29 -3.60
N GLY A 119 -4.74 -3.08 -2.30
CA GLY A 119 -5.91 -2.42 -1.71
C GLY A 119 -5.63 -0.95 -1.45
N PHE A 120 -6.47 -0.05 -1.98
CA PHE A 120 -6.35 1.39 -1.71
C PHE A 120 -7.39 1.88 -0.71
N ILE A 121 -6.93 2.64 0.29
CA ILE A 121 -7.77 3.44 1.19
C ILE A 121 -7.37 4.90 1.03
N PHE A 122 -8.33 5.73 0.62
CA PHE A 122 -8.12 7.17 0.42
C PHE A 122 -8.80 8.01 1.51
N GLN A 123 -8.30 9.20 1.75
CA GLN A 123 -8.90 10.18 2.63
C GLN A 123 -10.32 10.55 2.20
N ALA A 124 -10.57 10.71 0.91
CA ALA A 124 -11.86 11.14 0.34
C ALA A 124 -12.85 10.00 0.08
N PHE A 125 -12.64 8.79 0.63
CA PHE A 125 -13.45 7.58 0.49
C PHE A 125 -13.61 7.08 -0.96
N HIS A 126 -13.82 7.93 -1.95
CA HIS A 126 -14.07 7.64 -3.37
C HIS A 126 -15.14 6.57 -3.59
N LEU A 127 -16.24 6.65 -2.83
CA LEU A 127 -17.42 5.80 -3.05
C LEU A 127 -18.24 6.35 -4.21
N LEU A 128 -18.76 5.45 -5.04
CA LEU A 128 -19.70 5.82 -6.09
C LEU A 128 -21.07 6.17 -5.45
N PRO A 129 -21.55 7.42 -5.58
CA PRO A 129 -22.72 7.88 -4.84
C PRO A 129 -24.03 7.22 -5.28
N THR A 130 -24.07 6.68 -6.50
CA THR A 130 -25.21 5.98 -7.09
C THR A 130 -25.28 4.50 -6.75
N PHE A 131 -24.26 3.98 -6.05
CA PHE A 131 -24.15 2.58 -5.64
C PHE A 131 -24.33 2.46 -4.14
N THR A 132 -24.99 1.40 -3.71
CA THR A 132 -25.11 1.02 -2.30
C THR A 132 -23.74 0.64 -1.70
N ALA A 133 -23.66 0.48 -0.37
CA ALA A 133 -22.44 -0.02 0.28
C ALA A 133 -22.02 -1.39 -0.29
N LEU A 134 -22.99 -2.30 -0.48
CA LEU A 134 -22.76 -3.62 -1.05
C LEU A 134 -22.20 -3.53 -2.47
N GLU A 135 -22.77 -2.71 -3.32
CA GLU A 135 -22.34 -2.54 -4.71
C GLU A 135 -20.96 -1.89 -4.80
N ASN A 136 -20.67 -0.88 -3.96
CA ASN A 136 -19.35 -0.27 -3.89
C ASN A 136 -18.24 -1.30 -3.57
N VAL A 137 -18.49 -2.24 -2.65
CA VAL A 137 -17.53 -3.29 -2.32
C VAL A 137 -17.39 -4.32 -3.44
N GLN A 138 -18.40 -4.51 -4.29
CA GLN A 138 -18.33 -5.43 -5.42
C GLN A 138 -17.54 -4.90 -6.62
N ILE A 139 -17.34 -3.57 -6.75
CA ILE A 139 -16.70 -2.95 -7.92
C ILE A 139 -15.35 -3.60 -8.28
N PRO A 140 -14.39 -3.74 -7.36
CA PRO A 140 -13.08 -4.34 -7.70
C PRO A 140 -13.18 -5.79 -8.20
N MET A 141 -14.27 -6.49 -7.84
CA MET A 141 -14.46 -7.89 -8.21
C MET A 141 -15.08 -8.09 -9.60
N PHE A 142 -15.42 -7.02 -10.34
CA PHE A 142 -16.03 -7.18 -11.67
C PHE A 142 -15.07 -7.76 -12.70
N GLU A 143 -13.77 -7.49 -12.57
CA GLU A 143 -12.72 -8.06 -13.42
C GLU A 143 -12.25 -9.44 -12.93
N SER A 144 -12.69 -9.88 -11.75
CA SER A 144 -12.37 -11.21 -11.23
C SER A 144 -13.20 -12.29 -11.90
N HIS A 145 -12.68 -13.52 -11.99
CA HIS A 145 -13.40 -14.69 -12.51
C HIS A 145 -14.50 -15.21 -11.56
N LEU A 146 -14.78 -14.50 -10.45
CA LEU A 146 -15.79 -14.93 -9.48
C LEU A 146 -17.20 -14.78 -10.03
N PRO A 147 -18.06 -15.80 -9.90
CA PRO A 147 -19.49 -15.71 -10.24
C PRO A 147 -20.19 -14.59 -9.45
N ARG A 148 -21.23 -13.99 -10.02
CA ARG A 148 -21.98 -12.88 -9.40
C ARG A 148 -22.47 -13.20 -7.97
N SER A 149 -22.95 -14.42 -7.72
CA SER A 149 -23.36 -14.86 -6.38
C SER A 149 -22.21 -14.82 -5.40
N LYS A 150 -21.05 -15.34 -5.75
CA LYS A 150 -19.85 -15.36 -4.91
C LYS A 150 -19.31 -13.95 -4.63
N ARG A 151 -19.36 -13.04 -5.61
CA ARG A 151 -19.01 -11.62 -5.40
C ARG A 151 -19.91 -10.96 -4.36
N LYS A 152 -21.23 -11.25 -4.43
CA LYS A 152 -22.19 -10.73 -3.45
C LYS A 152 -21.93 -11.29 -2.05
N ASP A 153 -21.77 -12.61 -1.92
CA ASP A 153 -21.49 -13.27 -0.64
C ASP A 153 -20.23 -12.72 0.01
N ARG A 154 -19.16 -12.55 -0.80
CA ARG A 154 -17.90 -11.97 -0.33
C ARG A 154 -18.08 -10.51 0.12
N ALA A 155 -18.76 -9.67 -0.65
CA ALA A 155 -19.01 -8.28 -0.27
C ALA A 155 -19.83 -8.17 1.02
N VAL A 156 -20.82 -9.06 1.22
CA VAL A 156 -21.57 -9.15 2.48
C VAL A 156 -20.66 -9.54 3.64
N SER A 157 -19.77 -10.52 3.45
CA SER A 157 -18.80 -10.93 4.47
C SER A 157 -17.86 -9.80 4.85
N LEU A 158 -17.29 -9.09 3.87
CA LEU A 158 -16.40 -7.95 4.10
C LEU A 158 -17.11 -6.79 4.82
N LEU A 159 -18.35 -6.47 4.44
CA LEU A 159 -19.12 -5.44 5.14
C LEU A 159 -19.44 -5.85 6.59
N ARG A 160 -19.67 -7.12 6.86
CA ARG A 160 -19.85 -7.64 8.21
C ARG A 160 -18.56 -7.54 9.05
N SER A 161 -17.41 -7.88 8.47
CA SER A 161 -16.11 -7.81 9.18
C SER A 161 -15.74 -6.38 9.60
N VAL A 162 -16.22 -5.37 8.86
CA VAL A 162 -16.06 -3.96 9.23
C VAL A 162 -17.25 -3.39 10.04
N GLY A 163 -18.18 -4.24 10.50
CA GLY A 163 -19.31 -3.85 11.35
C GLY A 163 -20.48 -3.21 10.60
N LEU A 164 -20.59 -3.36 9.29
CA LEU A 164 -21.63 -2.75 8.46
C LEU A 164 -22.65 -3.74 7.87
N GLY A 165 -22.81 -4.91 8.50
CA GLY A 165 -23.79 -5.91 8.05
C GLY A 165 -25.25 -5.42 8.03
N HIS A 166 -25.58 -4.38 8.81
CA HIS A 166 -26.89 -3.73 8.85
C HIS A 166 -27.06 -2.58 7.84
N ARG A 167 -26.00 -2.23 7.09
CA ARG A 167 -25.95 -1.10 6.15
C ARG A 167 -25.78 -1.48 4.68
N LEU A 168 -25.91 -2.74 4.33
CA LEU A 168 -25.62 -3.29 2.98
C LEU A 168 -26.26 -2.48 1.84
N ASN A 169 -27.52 -2.11 1.99
CA ASN A 169 -28.33 -1.44 0.98
C ASN A 169 -28.35 0.09 1.12
N HIS A 170 -27.53 0.67 1.99
CA HIS A 170 -27.47 2.12 2.15
C HIS A 170 -26.57 2.76 1.10
N PHE A 171 -27.01 3.89 0.54
CA PHE A 171 -26.20 4.74 -0.33
C PHE A 171 -25.21 5.56 0.51
N PRO A 172 -24.06 5.99 -0.04
CA PRO A 172 -23.06 6.80 0.66
C PRO A 172 -23.64 8.06 1.32
N SER A 173 -24.67 8.68 0.74
CA SER A 173 -25.37 9.84 1.28
C SER A 173 -26.12 9.57 2.60
N LYS A 174 -26.36 8.31 2.92
CA LYS A 174 -27.07 7.86 4.14
C LYS A 174 -26.12 7.25 5.18
N LEU A 175 -24.81 7.36 4.97
CA LEU A 175 -23.76 6.85 5.83
C LEU A 175 -22.99 7.99 6.49
N SER A 176 -22.62 7.81 7.76
CA SER A 176 -21.68 8.70 8.46
C SER A 176 -20.29 8.67 7.82
N GLY A 177 -19.40 9.62 8.18
CA GLY A 177 -18.01 9.63 7.71
C GLY A 177 -17.27 8.33 8.02
N GLY A 178 -17.36 7.87 9.26
CA GLY A 178 -16.77 6.61 9.70
C GLY A 178 -17.38 5.38 9.02
N GLU A 179 -18.71 5.37 8.76
CA GLU A 179 -19.34 4.29 8.00
C GLU A 179 -18.86 4.28 6.52
N ARG A 180 -18.76 5.45 5.88
CA ARG A 180 -18.20 5.57 4.52
C ARG A 180 -16.76 5.06 4.45
N GLN A 181 -15.93 5.38 5.43
CA GLN A 181 -14.56 4.88 5.50
C GLN A 181 -14.52 3.37 5.69
N ARG A 182 -15.38 2.80 6.53
CA ARG A 182 -15.48 1.34 6.66
C ARG A 182 -15.94 0.66 5.37
N VAL A 183 -16.82 1.27 4.57
CA VAL A 183 -17.15 0.76 3.22
C VAL A 183 -15.93 0.81 2.30
N ALA A 184 -15.15 1.90 2.31
CA ALA A 184 -13.93 2.03 1.52
C ALA A 184 -12.87 0.99 1.92
N ILE A 185 -12.72 0.71 3.23
CA ILE A 185 -11.86 -0.38 3.73
C ILE A 185 -12.36 -1.75 3.26
N ALA A 186 -13.66 -2.04 3.38
CA ALA A 186 -14.21 -3.30 2.88
C ALA A 186 -13.98 -3.45 1.37
N ARG A 187 -14.10 -2.38 0.60
CA ARG A 187 -13.82 -2.35 -0.85
C ARG A 187 -12.35 -2.62 -1.15
N SER A 188 -11.42 -2.06 -0.37
CA SER A 188 -9.98 -2.28 -0.59
C SER A 188 -9.57 -3.74 -0.39
N LEU A 189 -10.33 -4.52 0.38
CA LEU A 189 -10.08 -5.94 0.65
C LEU A 189 -10.81 -6.89 -0.32
N ALA A 190 -11.51 -6.37 -1.32
CA ALA A 190 -12.42 -7.15 -2.15
C ALA A 190 -11.76 -8.35 -2.85
N ASN A 191 -10.53 -8.18 -3.33
CA ASN A 191 -9.78 -9.20 -4.09
C ASN A 191 -8.62 -9.83 -3.30
N ASP A 192 -8.63 -9.81 -1.96
CA ASP A 192 -7.57 -10.35 -1.09
C ASP A 192 -6.18 -9.79 -1.41
N PRO A 193 -5.99 -8.45 -1.37
CA PRO A 193 -4.73 -7.84 -1.73
C PRO A 193 -3.62 -8.25 -0.76
N SER A 194 -2.39 -8.38 -1.28
CA SER A 194 -1.20 -8.61 -0.45
C SER A 194 -0.67 -7.32 0.19
N VAL A 195 -1.02 -6.16 -0.37
CA VAL A 195 -0.60 -4.85 0.11
C VAL A 195 -1.78 -3.91 0.28
N LEU A 196 -1.82 -3.22 1.41
CA LEU A 196 -2.78 -2.15 1.69
C LEU A 196 -2.04 -0.80 1.70
N LEU A 197 -2.43 0.09 0.77
CA LEU A 197 -1.91 1.45 0.65
C LEU A 197 -2.96 2.43 1.18
N ALA A 198 -2.67 3.10 2.30
CA ALA A 198 -3.60 3.99 2.97
C ALA A 198 -3.09 5.44 2.94
N ASP A 199 -3.79 6.33 2.23
CA ASP A 199 -3.48 7.75 2.14
C ASP A 199 -4.38 8.54 3.08
N GLU A 200 -3.85 8.98 4.21
CA GLU A 200 -4.54 9.73 5.27
C GLU A 200 -5.94 9.17 5.62
N PRO A 201 -6.04 7.88 5.97
CA PRO A 201 -7.32 7.16 6.04
C PRO A 201 -8.28 7.70 7.12
N THR A 202 -7.81 8.59 7.98
CA THR A 202 -8.56 9.19 9.10
C THR A 202 -8.73 10.69 8.97
N GLY A 203 -8.15 11.33 7.95
CA GLY A 203 -8.06 12.79 7.84
C GLY A 203 -9.41 13.55 7.75
N ASN A 204 -10.50 12.87 7.40
CA ASN A 204 -11.85 13.44 7.32
C ASN A 204 -12.79 12.98 8.46
N LEU A 205 -12.22 12.47 9.55
CA LEU A 205 -12.99 11.90 10.66
C LEU A 205 -12.72 12.67 11.95
N ASP A 206 -13.69 12.66 12.87
CA ASP A 206 -13.46 13.07 14.24
C ASP A 206 -12.51 12.11 14.96
N SER A 207 -11.97 12.52 16.10
CA SER A 207 -10.91 11.79 16.83
C SER A 207 -11.33 10.38 17.27
N GLU A 208 -12.62 10.18 17.64
CA GLU A 208 -13.12 8.88 18.06
C GLU A 208 -13.20 7.91 16.86
N ASN A 209 -13.83 8.34 15.78
CA ASN A 209 -13.93 7.56 14.56
C ASN A 209 -12.54 7.32 13.95
N ALA A 210 -11.62 8.30 13.99
CA ALA A 210 -10.24 8.15 13.52
C ALA A 210 -9.53 7.00 14.25
N ARG A 211 -9.65 6.93 15.59
CA ARG A 211 -9.07 5.83 16.37
C ARG A 211 -9.68 4.48 15.99
N LEU A 212 -10.99 4.38 15.89
CA LEU A 212 -11.69 3.14 15.53
C LEU A 212 -11.31 2.64 14.13
N ILE A 213 -11.15 3.55 13.17
CA ILE A 213 -10.71 3.22 11.81
C ILE A 213 -9.25 2.72 11.79
N LEU A 214 -8.36 3.38 12.51
CA LEU A 214 -6.97 2.95 12.62
C LEU A 214 -6.84 1.57 13.28
N ASP A 215 -7.56 1.34 14.38
CA ASP A 215 -7.61 0.04 15.05
C ASP A 215 -8.12 -1.06 14.11
N LEU A 216 -9.14 -0.75 13.31
CA LEU A 216 -9.66 -1.66 12.29
C LEU A 216 -8.60 -2.01 11.23
N ILE A 217 -7.90 -1.02 10.67
CA ILE A 217 -6.86 -1.23 9.65
C ILE A 217 -5.72 -2.08 10.22
N ILE A 218 -5.21 -1.77 11.41
CA ILE A 218 -4.13 -2.52 12.07
C ILE A 218 -4.56 -3.97 12.37
N ARG A 219 -5.79 -4.17 12.82
CA ARG A 219 -6.34 -5.50 13.05
C ARG A 219 -6.37 -6.31 11.75
N LEU A 220 -6.92 -5.75 10.67
CA LEU A 220 -7.01 -6.41 9.37
C LEU A 220 -5.62 -6.74 8.79
N HIS A 221 -4.65 -5.82 8.90
CA HIS A 221 -3.26 -6.06 8.54
C HIS A 221 -2.70 -7.31 9.25
N ARG A 222 -2.90 -7.41 10.57
CA ARG A 222 -2.41 -8.55 11.37
C ARG A 222 -3.14 -9.86 11.05
N GLU A 223 -4.48 -9.82 10.97
CA GLU A 223 -5.31 -11.01 10.72
C GLU A 223 -5.06 -11.62 9.34
N GLN A 224 -4.74 -10.81 8.34
CA GLN A 224 -4.54 -11.25 6.95
C GLN A 224 -3.07 -11.29 6.53
N ASN A 225 -2.15 -10.94 7.42
CA ASN A 225 -0.71 -10.87 7.16
C ASN A 225 -0.36 -10.03 5.91
N MET A 226 -1.09 -8.91 5.71
CA MET A 226 -0.88 -8.00 4.58
C MET A 226 0.26 -7.03 4.88
N THR A 227 0.97 -6.58 3.87
CA THR A 227 1.84 -5.41 4.00
C THR A 227 0.99 -4.14 4.09
N LEU A 228 1.27 -3.24 5.04
CA LEU A 228 0.57 -1.98 5.21
C LEU A 228 1.53 -0.80 5.03
N VAL A 229 1.27 0.05 4.04
CA VAL A 229 1.93 1.36 3.90
C VAL A 229 0.91 2.44 4.17
N LEU A 230 1.07 3.15 5.30
CA LEU A 230 0.14 4.18 5.76
C LEU A 230 0.79 5.55 5.70
N VAL A 231 0.23 6.45 4.92
CA VAL A 231 0.63 7.86 4.85
C VAL A 231 -0.20 8.67 5.83
N THR A 232 0.45 9.48 6.65
CA THR A 232 -0.22 10.38 7.60
C THR A 232 0.64 11.60 7.93
N HIS A 233 0.02 12.71 8.32
CA HIS A 233 0.68 13.83 8.97
C HIS A 233 0.52 13.79 10.50
N ASP A 234 -0.28 12.87 11.04
CA ASP A 234 -0.51 12.69 12.46
C ASP A 234 0.55 11.75 13.07
N MET A 235 1.41 12.32 13.92
CA MET A 235 2.48 11.58 14.59
C MET A 235 1.95 10.54 15.59
N SER A 236 0.77 10.73 16.16
CA SER A 236 0.17 9.74 17.07
C SER A 236 -0.21 8.45 16.34
N ILE A 237 -0.62 8.57 15.08
CA ILE A 237 -0.90 7.45 14.18
C ILE A 237 0.42 6.77 13.77
N ALA A 238 1.42 7.58 13.39
CA ALA A 238 2.72 7.06 12.95
C ALA A 238 3.45 6.26 14.04
N GLN A 239 3.33 6.67 15.30
CA GLN A 239 3.91 5.97 16.45
C GLN A 239 3.36 4.56 16.67
N ARG A 240 2.25 4.21 16.03
CA ARG A 240 1.68 2.84 16.09
C ARG A 240 2.33 1.89 15.08
N ALA A 241 3.09 2.40 14.13
CA ALA A 241 3.83 1.59 13.17
C ALA A 241 5.17 1.15 13.76
N PRO A 242 5.57 -0.12 13.53
CA PRO A 242 6.90 -0.60 13.91
C PRO A 242 8.02 0.16 13.22
N ARG A 243 7.79 0.68 12.01
CA ARG A 243 8.76 1.49 11.26
C ARG A 243 8.12 2.75 10.71
N THR A 244 8.87 3.86 10.78
CA THR A 244 8.42 5.17 10.31
C THR A 244 9.47 5.82 9.43
N ILE A 245 9.05 6.16 8.19
CA ILE A 245 9.82 7.00 7.27
C ILE A 245 9.28 8.43 7.37
N GLN A 246 10.19 9.39 7.59
CA GLN A 246 9.85 10.81 7.57
C GLN A 246 10.28 11.44 6.25
N MET A 247 9.34 12.08 5.56
CA MET A 247 9.58 12.82 4.32
C MET A 247 9.57 14.33 4.53
N LYS A 248 10.48 15.02 3.85
CA LYS A 248 10.53 16.48 3.76
C LYS A 248 11.00 16.89 2.36
N ASP A 249 10.30 17.82 1.73
CA ASP A 249 10.66 18.40 0.42
C ASP A 249 11.04 17.36 -0.65
N GLY A 250 10.26 16.28 -0.73
CA GLY A 250 10.45 15.19 -1.69
C GLY A 250 11.61 14.24 -1.37
N ARG A 251 12.17 14.27 -0.17
CA ARG A 251 13.29 13.41 0.29
C ARG A 251 12.90 12.66 1.55
N ILE A 252 13.50 11.50 1.76
CA ILE A 252 13.50 10.83 3.06
C ILE A 252 14.57 11.51 3.92
N VAL A 253 14.17 12.01 5.08
CA VAL A 253 15.05 12.66 6.05
C VAL A 253 15.31 11.80 7.28
N SER A 254 14.45 10.79 7.52
CA SER A 254 14.62 9.81 8.60
C SER A 254 13.90 8.51 8.22
N ASP A 255 14.51 7.39 8.58
CA ASP A 255 13.95 6.04 8.53
C ASP A 255 14.28 5.38 9.86
N ARG A 256 13.27 5.03 10.66
CA ARG A 256 13.44 4.56 12.04
C ARG A 256 12.55 3.37 12.30
N GLU A 257 13.13 2.33 12.87
CA GLU A 257 12.38 1.28 13.53
C GLU A 257 11.97 1.77 14.92
N SER A 258 10.70 1.59 15.25
CA SER A 258 10.21 1.84 16.60
C SER A 258 10.62 0.67 17.48
N THR A 259 11.39 0.93 18.53
CA THR A 259 11.64 -0.05 19.60
C THR A 259 10.36 -0.18 20.44
N LEU A 260 9.28 -0.65 19.84
CA LEU A 260 8.13 -1.11 20.61
C LEU A 260 8.53 -2.43 21.23
N LEU A 261 9.02 -2.37 22.48
CA LEU A 261 9.10 -3.52 23.36
C LEU A 261 7.73 -4.19 23.36
N GLU A 262 7.73 -5.48 23.00
CA GLU A 262 6.59 -6.36 23.18
C GLU A 262 6.12 -6.26 24.63
N ALA A 263 4.88 -5.82 24.82
CA ALA A 263 4.20 -5.85 26.11
C ALA A 263 2.98 -6.76 26.00
#